data_240e3c54cfb499d49a1df89aca193060
#
_entry.id   240e3c54cfb499d49a1df89aca193060
#
_cell.length_a   1.000
_cell.length_b   1.000
_cell.length_c   1.000
_cell.angle_alpha   90.00
_cell.angle_beta   90.00
_cell.angle_gamma   90.00
#
_symmetry.space_group_name_H-M   'P 1'
#
loop_
_entity.id
_entity.type
_entity.pdbx_description
1 polymer ?
#
loop_
_entity_poly.entity_id
_entity_poly.type
_entity_poly.pdbx_seq_one_letter_code
_entity_poly.pdbx_strand_id
1 'polypeptide(L)'
;MKKRTIIFLTITTLICVIFGILIIVHNTHTDRRYQSENISNEYFHSDDAVVATVNDNNITNREVSLVKYSYHTKDALDKAIEQKAIVQLANTDGYKLSKTDLEKERDYINNTYEKLNLPDNEKNQMFKEDLIKNHLEMVTSIKYQNQIKMLILHQEFCCDDELINKEYEEYKTLYNEWEAGGKESSKLYKQIWNLREKIAQEYIQKRIEQLQIKKY
;
A
#
# COMPACT_ATOMS: atom_id res chain seq x y z
N MET A 1 12.70 -56.81 -5.87
CA MET A 1 13.46 -55.58 -6.20
C MET A 1 12.58 -54.32 -6.32
N LYS A 2 11.41 -54.36 -6.91
CA LYS A 2 10.58 -53.12 -7.17
C LYS A 2 10.15 -52.32 -5.92
N LYS A 3 9.84 -52.94 -4.78
CA LYS A 3 9.41 -52.21 -3.55
C LYS A 3 10.50 -51.33 -2.91
N ARG A 4 11.77 -51.83 -2.88
CA ARG A 4 12.89 -51.05 -2.33
C ARG A 4 13.25 -49.85 -3.16
N THR A 5 13.14 -49.95 -4.48
CA THR A 5 13.41 -48.85 -5.40
C THR A 5 12.36 -47.73 -5.27
N ILE A 6 11.08 -48.06 -5.07
CA ILE A 6 10.00 -47.11 -4.84
C ILE A 6 10.20 -46.34 -3.53
N ILE A 7 10.55 -47.06 -2.44
CA ILE A 7 10.81 -46.45 -1.12
C ILE A 7 12.00 -45.50 -1.20
N PHE A 8 13.05 -45.88 -1.91
CA PHE A 8 14.24 -45.00 -2.10
C PHE A 8 13.89 -43.73 -2.90
N LEU A 9 13.09 -43.88 -3.95
CA LEU A 9 12.66 -42.72 -4.78
C LEU A 9 11.78 -41.76 -3.98
N THR A 10 10.85 -42.28 -3.15
CA THR A 10 9.98 -41.40 -2.34
C THR A 10 10.75 -40.69 -1.24
N ILE A 11 11.74 -41.32 -0.60
CA ILE A 11 12.58 -40.67 0.42
C ILE A 11 13.44 -39.57 -0.23
N THR A 12 14.03 -39.83 -1.40
CA THR A 12 14.84 -38.83 -2.11
C THR A 12 14.02 -37.63 -2.53
N THR A 13 12.79 -37.84 -3.05
CA THR A 13 11.89 -36.73 -3.43
C THR A 13 11.48 -35.90 -2.20
N LEU A 14 11.20 -36.54 -1.05
CA LEU A 14 10.85 -35.84 0.17
C LEU A 14 12.00 -34.98 0.69
N ILE A 15 13.23 -35.50 0.65
CA ILE A 15 14.44 -34.78 1.03
C ILE A 15 14.65 -33.56 0.11
N CYS A 16 14.48 -33.70 -1.21
CA CYS A 16 14.60 -32.59 -2.15
C CYS A 16 13.55 -31.49 -1.91
N VAL A 17 12.31 -31.88 -1.56
CA VAL A 17 11.24 -30.93 -1.23
C VAL A 17 11.57 -30.16 0.07
N ILE A 18 12.04 -30.87 1.10
CA ILE A 18 12.44 -30.25 2.37
C ILE A 18 13.60 -29.26 2.16
N PHE A 19 14.63 -29.67 1.40
CA PHE A 19 15.75 -28.76 1.05
C PHE A 19 15.29 -27.56 0.22
N GLY A 20 14.38 -27.76 -0.73
CA GLY A 20 13.79 -26.66 -1.51
C GLY A 20 13.05 -25.65 -0.62
N ILE A 21 12.25 -26.12 0.32
CA ILE A 21 11.54 -25.28 1.30
C ILE A 21 12.53 -24.55 2.21
N LEU A 22 13.58 -25.22 2.70
CA LEU A 22 14.61 -24.60 3.54
C LEU A 22 15.38 -23.51 2.81
N ILE A 23 15.70 -23.71 1.52
CA ILE A 23 16.37 -22.70 0.70
C ILE A 23 15.46 -21.50 0.48
N ILE A 24 14.16 -21.69 0.19
CA ILE A 24 13.19 -20.61 0.03
C ILE A 24 13.04 -19.83 1.34
N VAL A 25 12.89 -20.52 2.47
CA VAL A 25 12.77 -19.88 3.79
C VAL A 25 14.05 -19.13 4.15
N HIS A 26 15.22 -19.71 3.87
CA HIS A 26 16.50 -19.05 4.13
C HIS A 26 16.69 -17.80 3.27
N ASN A 27 16.41 -17.86 1.97
CA ASN A 27 16.52 -16.71 1.07
C ASN A 27 15.52 -15.60 1.43
N THR A 28 14.28 -15.94 1.78
CA THR A 28 13.31 -14.93 2.22
C THR A 28 13.69 -14.28 3.57
N HIS A 29 14.33 -15.00 4.48
CA HIS A 29 14.86 -14.43 5.72
C HIS A 29 16.10 -13.56 5.49
N THR A 30 16.98 -13.97 4.58
CA THR A 30 18.19 -13.18 4.24
C THR A 30 17.85 -11.90 3.51
N ASP A 31 16.91 -11.96 2.55
CA ASP A 31 16.41 -10.77 1.82
C ASP A 31 15.74 -9.77 2.77
N ARG A 32 14.93 -10.23 3.73
CA ARG A 32 14.29 -9.36 4.71
C ARG A 32 15.29 -8.69 5.66
N ARG A 33 16.34 -9.41 6.06
CA ARG A 33 17.39 -8.87 6.93
C ARG A 33 18.26 -7.86 6.21
N TYR A 34 18.64 -8.15 4.97
CA TYR A 34 19.39 -7.25 4.11
C TYR A 34 18.59 -5.99 3.78
N GLN A 35 17.28 -6.10 3.54
CA GLN A 35 16.39 -4.96 3.35
C GLN A 35 16.26 -4.11 4.62
N SER A 36 16.19 -4.71 5.80
CA SER A 36 16.05 -3.98 7.06
C SER A 36 17.32 -3.22 7.47
N GLU A 37 18.50 -3.77 7.25
CA GLU A 37 19.77 -3.08 7.48
C GLU A 37 19.98 -1.93 6.49
N ASN A 38 19.57 -2.10 5.24
CA ASN A 38 19.65 -1.05 4.22
C ASN A 38 18.73 0.13 4.49
N ILE A 39 17.51 -0.09 5.01
CA ILE A 39 16.60 1.01 5.28
C ILE A 39 17.09 1.91 6.40
N SER A 40 17.55 1.33 7.52
CA SER A 40 18.06 2.12 8.62
C SER A 40 19.28 2.93 8.16
N ASN A 41 20.17 2.33 7.38
CA ASN A 41 21.33 3.02 6.81
C ASN A 41 20.90 4.15 5.86
N GLU A 42 19.99 3.91 4.94
CA GLU A 42 19.50 4.93 4.00
C GLU A 42 18.78 6.07 4.73
N TYR A 43 17.92 5.75 5.70
CA TYR A 43 17.25 6.72 6.54
C TYR A 43 18.25 7.60 7.31
N PHE A 44 19.26 7.01 7.94
CA PHE A 44 20.24 7.75 8.73
C PHE A 44 21.25 8.55 7.92
N HIS A 45 21.41 8.25 6.63
CA HIS A 45 22.20 9.06 5.70
C HIS A 45 21.36 10.13 4.98
N SER A 46 20.02 10.05 5.06
CA SER A 46 19.13 11.05 4.52
C SER A 46 19.02 12.24 5.49
N ASP A 47 18.92 13.43 4.93
CA ASP A 47 18.72 14.66 5.69
C ASP A 47 17.24 15.07 5.74
N ASP A 48 16.96 16.15 6.48
CA ASP A 48 15.63 16.76 6.58
C ASP A 48 15.40 17.86 5.53
N ALA A 49 16.24 17.90 4.47
CA ALA A 49 16.02 18.83 3.37
C ALA A 49 14.66 18.59 2.72
N VAL A 50 13.90 19.65 2.54
CA VAL A 50 12.60 19.59 1.89
C VAL A 50 12.82 19.43 0.39
N VAL A 51 12.28 18.35 -0.18
CA VAL A 51 12.41 18.02 -1.61
C VAL A 51 11.11 18.21 -2.38
N ALA A 52 10.00 18.29 -1.67
CA ALA A 52 8.71 18.65 -2.24
C ALA A 52 7.77 19.20 -1.17
N THR A 53 6.69 19.85 -1.62
CA THR A 53 5.54 20.21 -0.77
C THR A 53 4.24 19.84 -1.45
N VAL A 54 3.24 19.46 -0.64
CA VAL A 54 1.85 19.30 -1.05
C VAL A 54 1.04 20.29 -0.23
N ASN A 55 0.55 21.35 -0.87
CA ASN A 55 0.13 22.59 -0.21
C ASN A 55 1.25 23.05 0.74
N ASP A 56 0.98 23.19 2.04
CA ASP A 56 1.96 23.61 3.04
C ASP A 56 2.65 22.44 3.77
N ASN A 57 2.41 21.19 3.34
CA ASN A 57 3.01 20.02 3.98
C ASN A 57 4.33 19.64 3.28
N ASN A 58 5.41 19.72 4.03
CA ASN A 58 6.74 19.36 3.57
C ASN A 58 6.87 17.84 3.39
N ILE A 59 7.69 17.47 2.39
CA ILE A 59 8.21 16.13 2.18
C ILE A 59 9.73 16.23 2.19
N THR A 60 10.37 15.50 3.08
CA THR A 60 11.83 15.51 3.26
C THR A 60 12.48 14.32 2.59
N ASN A 61 13.81 14.39 2.35
CA ASN A 61 14.61 13.27 1.89
C ASN A 61 14.42 12.04 2.79
N ARG A 62 14.30 12.24 4.10
CA ARG A 62 14.09 11.18 5.08
C ARG A 62 12.73 10.50 4.91
N GLU A 63 11.65 11.26 4.68
CA GLU A 63 10.34 10.69 4.37
C GLU A 63 10.35 9.91 3.04
N VAL A 64 11.06 10.41 2.01
CA VAL A 64 11.21 9.71 0.73
C VAL A 64 11.93 8.36 0.91
N SER A 65 12.96 8.29 1.76
CA SER A 65 13.66 7.03 2.05
C SER A 65 12.74 5.98 2.69
N LEU A 66 11.84 6.40 3.59
CA LEU A 66 10.84 5.52 4.20
C LEU A 66 9.80 5.03 3.19
N VAL A 67 9.34 5.91 2.30
CA VAL A 67 8.40 5.55 1.23
C VAL A 67 9.02 4.56 0.25
N LYS A 68 10.28 4.77 -0.12
CA LYS A 68 11.04 3.84 -0.97
C LYS A 68 11.03 2.42 -0.40
N TYR A 69 11.26 2.30 0.90
CA TYR A 69 11.18 1.03 1.61
C TYR A 69 9.76 0.45 1.63
N SER A 70 8.78 1.25 2.03
CA SER A 70 7.41 0.79 2.23
C SER A 70 6.75 0.28 0.94
N TYR A 71 7.06 0.90 -0.19
CA TYR A 71 6.49 0.57 -1.50
C TYR A 71 7.43 -0.22 -2.41
N HIS A 72 8.69 -0.45 -2.01
CA HIS A 72 9.72 -1.10 -2.84
C HIS A 72 9.82 -0.47 -4.25
N THR A 73 9.76 0.86 -4.33
CA THR A 73 9.71 1.61 -5.58
C THR A 73 11.00 2.38 -5.85
N LYS A 74 11.32 2.58 -7.14
CA LYS A 74 12.39 3.47 -7.57
C LYS A 74 11.91 4.93 -7.63
N ASP A 75 10.61 5.14 -7.83
CA ASP A 75 9.98 6.46 -7.96
C ASP A 75 9.46 6.95 -6.60
N ALA A 76 10.34 6.89 -5.58
CA ALA A 76 9.98 7.10 -4.19
C ALA A 76 9.48 8.53 -3.92
N LEU A 77 10.04 9.54 -4.58
CA LEU A 77 9.59 10.93 -4.43
C LEU A 77 8.18 11.12 -4.97
N ASP A 78 7.89 10.61 -6.16
CA ASP A 78 6.54 10.74 -6.73
C ASP A 78 5.52 9.97 -5.90
N LYS A 79 5.92 8.82 -5.36
CA LYS A 79 5.08 8.03 -4.46
C LYS A 79 4.86 8.71 -3.10
N ALA A 80 5.85 9.40 -2.56
CA ALA A 80 5.72 10.21 -1.35
C ALA A 80 4.75 11.39 -1.56
N ILE A 81 4.85 12.06 -2.71
CA ILE A 81 3.95 13.13 -3.10
C ILE A 81 2.51 12.60 -3.22
N GLU A 82 2.30 11.50 -3.94
CA GLU A 82 0.99 10.87 -4.10
C GLU A 82 0.39 10.47 -2.73
N GLN A 83 1.17 9.80 -1.89
CA GLN A 83 0.73 9.40 -0.55
C GLN A 83 0.29 10.62 0.27
N LYS A 84 1.14 11.66 0.34
CA LYS A 84 0.86 12.89 1.07
C LYS A 84 -0.39 13.60 0.55
N ALA A 85 -0.56 13.66 -0.77
CA ALA A 85 -1.73 14.25 -1.42
C ALA A 85 -3.02 13.49 -1.04
N ILE A 86 -3.01 12.17 -1.13
CA ILE A 86 -4.19 11.35 -0.78
C ILE A 86 -4.52 11.46 0.71
N VAL A 87 -3.52 11.47 1.61
CA VAL A 87 -3.75 11.68 3.05
C VAL A 87 -4.38 13.05 3.30
N GLN A 88 -3.98 14.08 2.57
CA GLN A 88 -4.56 15.40 2.69
C GLN A 88 -6.01 15.43 2.21
N LEU A 89 -6.33 14.78 1.09
CA LEU A 89 -7.71 14.62 0.63
C LEU A 89 -8.56 13.85 1.67
N ALA A 90 -8.03 12.77 2.22
CA ALA A 90 -8.69 12.00 3.28
C ALA A 90 -9.04 12.90 4.49
N ASN A 91 -8.09 13.73 4.94
CA ASN A 91 -8.32 14.66 6.04
C ASN A 91 -9.36 15.74 5.69
N THR A 92 -9.34 16.26 4.46
CA THR A 92 -10.33 17.24 3.98
C THR A 92 -11.73 16.65 3.98
N ASP A 93 -11.87 15.37 3.60
CA ASP A 93 -13.15 14.66 3.59
C ASP A 93 -13.55 14.11 4.98
N GLY A 94 -12.80 14.43 6.02
CA GLY A 94 -13.08 13.98 7.38
C GLY A 94 -12.81 12.48 7.62
N TYR A 95 -12.14 11.80 6.68
CA TYR A 95 -11.77 10.40 6.83
C TYR A 95 -10.71 10.22 7.93
N LYS A 96 -10.93 9.25 8.79
CA LYS A 96 -9.97 8.88 9.85
C LYS A 96 -9.91 7.36 9.97
N LEU A 97 -8.72 6.84 10.23
CA LEU A 97 -8.58 5.44 10.63
C LEU A 97 -9.36 5.18 11.93
N SER A 98 -10.01 4.05 12.02
CA SER A 98 -10.65 3.64 13.27
C SER A 98 -9.61 3.46 14.38
N LYS A 99 -10.03 3.57 15.65
CA LYS A 99 -9.14 3.34 16.80
C LYS A 99 -8.51 1.94 16.73
N THR A 100 -9.30 0.94 16.38
CA THR A 100 -8.82 -0.45 16.22
C THR A 100 -7.79 -0.58 15.10
N ASP A 101 -7.98 0.11 13.96
CA ASP A 101 -7.00 0.10 12.89
C ASP A 101 -5.69 0.76 13.33
N LEU A 102 -5.78 1.92 14.00
CA LEU A 102 -4.60 2.64 14.51
C LEU A 102 -3.78 1.78 15.48
N GLU A 103 -4.43 1.12 16.43
CA GLU A 103 -3.78 0.22 17.39
C GLU A 103 -3.11 -0.95 16.67
N LYS A 104 -3.85 -1.63 15.80
CA LYS A 104 -3.34 -2.77 15.02
C LYS A 104 -2.11 -2.42 14.18
N GLU A 105 -2.16 -1.29 13.46
CA GLU A 105 -1.07 -0.89 12.58
C GLU A 105 0.15 -0.41 13.38
N ARG A 106 -0.05 0.25 14.53
CA ARG A 106 1.04 0.60 15.45
C ARG A 106 1.72 -0.64 16.01
N ASP A 107 0.96 -1.62 16.46
CA ASP A 107 1.50 -2.88 16.98
C ASP A 107 2.27 -3.64 15.89
N TYR A 108 1.76 -3.65 14.66
CA TYR A 108 2.47 -4.26 13.54
C TYR A 108 3.84 -3.62 13.32
N ILE A 109 3.93 -2.29 13.29
CA ILE A 109 5.21 -1.59 13.11
C ILE A 109 6.12 -1.75 14.32
N ASN A 110 5.61 -1.67 15.53
CA ASN A 110 6.39 -1.91 16.74
C ASN A 110 7.05 -3.31 16.69
N ASN A 111 6.29 -4.34 16.41
CA ASN A 111 6.79 -5.71 16.26
C ASN A 111 7.80 -5.86 15.11
N THR A 112 7.64 -5.08 14.05
CA THR A 112 8.58 -5.06 12.91
C THR A 112 9.86 -4.37 13.31
N TYR A 113 9.78 -3.23 14.00
CA TYR A 113 10.93 -2.48 14.50
C TYR A 113 11.76 -3.29 15.50
N GLU A 114 11.12 -3.98 16.45
CA GLU A 114 11.82 -4.82 17.43
C GLU A 114 12.69 -5.91 16.77
N LYS A 115 12.26 -6.42 15.61
CA LYS A 115 13.03 -7.41 14.84
C LYS A 115 14.29 -6.84 14.20
N LEU A 116 14.42 -5.51 14.09
CA LEU A 116 15.63 -4.86 13.59
C LEU A 116 16.76 -4.92 14.63
N ASN A 117 16.44 -5.14 15.90
CA ASN A 117 17.38 -5.26 17.00
C ASN A 117 18.38 -4.08 17.06
N LEU A 118 17.87 -2.87 16.85
CA LEU A 118 18.67 -1.64 16.90
C LEU A 118 18.92 -1.24 18.36
N PRO A 119 20.07 -0.61 18.67
CA PRO A 119 20.35 -0.08 19.99
C PRO A 119 19.29 0.93 20.42
N ASP A 120 18.91 0.93 21.71
CA ASP A 120 18.00 1.92 22.26
C ASP A 120 18.74 3.25 22.48
N ASN A 121 18.53 4.19 21.58
CA ASN A 121 19.04 5.55 21.62
C ASN A 121 18.07 6.51 20.92
N GLU A 122 18.26 7.80 21.15
CA GLU A 122 17.37 8.86 20.64
C GLU A 122 17.22 8.80 19.10
N LYS A 123 18.30 8.55 18.38
CA LYS A 123 18.30 8.46 16.91
C LYS A 123 17.43 7.31 16.40
N ASN A 124 17.50 6.15 17.05
CA ASN A 124 16.71 4.98 16.68
C ASN A 124 15.26 5.11 17.13
N GLN A 125 14.98 5.84 18.21
CA GLN A 125 13.62 6.17 18.61
C GLN A 125 12.96 7.12 17.61
N MET A 126 13.66 8.14 17.13
CA MET A 126 13.18 9.03 16.07
C MET A 126 12.87 8.25 14.78
N PHE A 127 13.76 7.33 14.37
CA PHE A 127 13.50 6.44 13.24
C PHE A 127 12.23 5.61 13.43
N LYS A 128 12.01 5.08 14.64
CA LYS A 128 10.80 4.32 14.98
C LYS A 128 9.52 5.15 14.83
N GLU A 129 9.53 6.37 15.33
CA GLU A 129 8.40 7.30 15.26
C GLU A 129 8.08 7.68 13.80
N ASP A 130 9.08 7.99 13.01
CA ASP A 130 8.93 8.30 11.60
C ASP A 130 8.45 7.10 10.80
N LEU A 131 8.91 5.90 11.12
CA LEU A 131 8.45 4.66 10.49
C LEU A 131 6.96 4.41 10.80
N ILE A 132 6.53 4.61 12.05
CA ILE A 132 5.12 4.52 12.45
C ILE A 132 4.30 5.55 11.69
N LYS A 133 4.73 6.80 11.66
CA LYS A 133 4.04 7.91 10.97
C LYS A 133 3.86 7.58 9.48
N ASN A 134 4.95 7.24 8.79
CA ASN A 134 4.92 6.90 7.36
C ASN A 134 3.99 5.72 7.07
N HIS A 135 4.03 4.68 7.93
CA HIS A 135 3.15 3.52 7.77
C HIS A 135 1.67 3.89 7.94
N LEU A 136 1.34 4.70 8.94
CA LEU A 136 -0.04 5.16 9.16
C LEU A 136 -0.54 6.03 8.01
N GLU A 137 0.31 6.89 7.45
CA GLU A 137 -0.02 7.66 6.24
C GLU A 137 -0.27 6.74 5.04
N MET A 138 0.57 5.72 4.83
CA MET A 138 0.38 4.70 3.79
C MET A 138 -0.96 3.97 3.94
N VAL A 139 -1.26 3.48 5.14
CA VAL A 139 -2.51 2.76 5.43
C VAL A 139 -3.72 3.68 5.25
N THR A 140 -3.63 4.94 5.69
CA THR A 140 -4.67 5.95 5.50
C THR A 140 -4.94 6.16 4.01
N SER A 141 -3.89 6.33 3.20
CA SER A 141 -3.99 6.49 1.76
C SER A 141 -4.71 5.31 1.10
N ILE A 142 -4.30 4.08 1.43
CA ILE A 142 -4.90 2.86 0.88
C ILE A 142 -6.38 2.71 1.29
N LYS A 143 -6.67 2.90 2.58
CA LYS A 143 -8.04 2.72 3.10
C LYS A 143 -9.00 3.81 2.60
N TYR A 144 -8.52 5.05 2.45
CA TYR A 144 -9.32 6.12 1.85
C TYR A 144 -9.66 5.82 0.39
N GLN A 145 -8.70 5.38 -0.42
CA GLN A 145 -8.96 4.96 -1.80
C GLN A 145 -9.99 3.82 -1.86
N ASN A 146 -9.88 2.85 -0.95
CA ASN A 146 -10.85 1.76 -0.85
C ASN A 146 -12.24 2.25 -0.43
N GLN A 147 -12.32 3.28 0.44
CA GLN A 147 -13.62 3.88 0.78
C GLN A 147 -14.30 4.49 -0.43
N ILE A 148 -13.57 5.24 -1.28
CA ILE A 148 -14.13 5.77 -2.53
C ILE A 148 -14.69 4.64 -3.42
N LYS A 149 -13.94 3.54 -3.57
CA LYS A 149 -14.39 2.36 -4.30
C LYS A 149 -15.64 1.72 -3.69
N MET A 150 -15.77 1.74 -2.37
CA MET A 150 -16.96 1.23 -1.68
C MET A 150 -18.16 2.14 -1.86
N LEU A 151 -17.99 3.47 -1.86
CA LEU A 151 -19.06 4.42 -2.18
C LEU A 151 -19.60 4.17 -3.60
N ILE A 152 -18.71 3.94 -4.58
CA ILE A 152 -19.09 3.60 -5.94
C ILE A 152 -19.86 2.26 -5.96
N LEU A 153 -19.35 1.24 -5.26
CA LEU A 153 -19.97 -0.08 -5.20
C LEU A 153 -21.38 -0.05 -4.61
N HIS A 154 -21.56 0.73 -3.54
CA HIS A 154 -22.89 0.87 -2.89
C HIS A 154 -23.80 1.91 -3.55
N GLN A 155 -23.37 2.48 -4.67
CA GLN A 155 -24.10 3.53 -5.39
C GLN A 155 -24.36 4.80 -4.55
N GLU A 156 -23.49 5.08 -3.60
CA GLU A 156 -23.50 6.26 -2.71
C GLU A 156 -22.50 7.34 -3.14
N PHE A 157 -21.76 7.09 -4.23
CA PHE A 157 -20.74 8.02 -4.74
C PHE A 157 -21.40 9.26 -5.35
N CYS A 158 -20.84 10.41 -5.04
CA CYS A 158 -21.25 11.72 -5.57
C CYS A 158 -20.01 12.57 -5.87
N CYS A 159 -19.98 13.21 -7.02
CA CYS A 159 -18.99 14.21 -7.35
C CYS A 159 -19.57 15.25 -8.31
N ASP A 160 -18.91 16.42 -8.42
CA ASP A 160 -19.35 17.52 -9.28
C ASP A 160 -18.74 17.45 -10.70
N ASP A 161 -17.87 16.48 -10.99
CA ASP A 161 -17.24 16.33 -12.29
C ASP A 161 -18.14 15.60 -13.27
N GLU A 162 -18.48 16.28 -14.39
CA GLU A 162 -19.44 15.79 -15.38
C GLU A 162 -18.98 14.49 -16.07
N LEU A 163 -17.66 14.37 -16.37
CA LEU A 163 -17.13 13.16 -17.04
C LEU A 163 -17.17 11.95 -16.10
N ILE A 164 -16.75 12.16 -14.85
CA ILE A 164 -16.76 11.10 -13.83
C ILE A 164 -18.21 10.70 -13.55
N ASN A 165 -19.13 11.65 -13.46
CA ASN A 165 -20.55 11.34 -13.26
C ASN A 165 -21.13 10.55 -14.43
N LYS A 166 -20.75 10.84 -15.67
CA LYS A 166 -21.19 10.07 -16.84
C LYS A 166 -20.71 8.61 -16.75
N GLU A 167 -19.46 8.39 -16.38
CA GLU A 167 -18.92 7.04 -16.20
C GLU A 167 -19.58 6.31 -15.01
N TYR A 168 -19.90 7.04 -13.97
CA TYR A 168 -20.63 6.49 -12.82
C TYR A 168 -22.05 6.07 -13.18
N GLU A 169 -22.77 6.82 -14.03
CA GLU A 169 -24.07 6.39 -14.53
C GLU A 169 -23.96 5.12 -15.40
N GLU A 170 -22.91 4.99 -16.24
CA GLU A 170 -22.62 3.77 -16.97
C GLU A 170 -22.36 2.59 -16.00
N TYR A 171 -21.56 2.82 -14.96
CA TYR A 171 -21.31 1.82 -13.91
C TYR A 171 -22.61 1.33 -13.26
N LYS A 172 -23.51 2.24 -12.85
CA LYS A 172 -24.78 1.89 -12.23
C LYS A 172 -25.65 1.05 -13.16
N THR A 173 -25.69 1.40 -14.44
CA THR A 173 -26.44 0.66 -15.46
C THR A 173 -25.92 -0.78 -15.57
N LEU A 174 -24.63 -0.97 -15.77
CA LEU A 174 -23.99 -2.28 -15.90
C LEU A 174 -24.14 -3.12 -14.62
N TYR A 175 -24.01 -2.48 -13.45
CA TYR A 175 -24.17 -3.16 -12.16
C TYR A 175 -25.59 -3.69 -11.97
N ASN A 176 -26.61 -2.87 -12.27
CA ASN A 176 -28.01 -3.26 -12.16
C ASN A 176 -28.40 -4.38 -13.16
N GLU A 177 -27.84 -4.34 -14.39
CA GLU A 177 -28.00 -5.42 -15.38
C GLU A 177 -27.39 -6.73 -14.87
N TRP A 178 -26.20 -6.68 -14.27
CA TRP A 178 -25.54 -7.85 -13.69
C TRP A 178 -26.30 -8.43 -12.50
N GLU A 179 -26.83 -7.57 -11.61
CA GLU A 179 -27.65 -8.03 -10.49
C GLU A 179 -28.95 -8.66 -10.98
N ALA A 180 -29.66 -8.03 -11.91
CA ALA A 180 -30.91 -8.55 -12.51
C ALA A 180 -30.68 -9.88 -13.26
N GLY A 181 -29.51 -10.06 -13.89
CA GLY A 181 -29.11 -11.29 -14.57
C GLY A 181 -28.63 -12.43 -13.65
N GLY A 182 -28.85 -12.31 -12.31
CA GLY A 182 -28.49 -13.36 -11.36
C GLY A 182 -27.00 -13.51 -11.10
N LYS A 183 -26.19 -12.49 -11.45
CA LYS A 183 -24.73 -12.45 -11.23
C LYS A 183 -23.90 -13.52 -11.98
N GLU A 184 -24.48 -14.09 -13.05
CA GLU A 184 -23.86 -15.23 -13.76
C GLU A 184 -22.78 -14.82 -14.78
N SER A 185 -22.79 -13.55 -15.26
CA SER A 185 -21.85 -13.10 -16.30
C SER A 185 -20.49 -12.65 -15.71
N SER A 186 -19.48 -13.50 -15.79
CA SER A 186 -18.11 -13.17 -15.40
C SER A 186 -17.50 -12.04 -16.24
N LYS A 187 -17.89 -11.90 -17.52
CA LYS A 187 -17.44 -10.82 -18.40
C LYS A 187 -17.99 -9.47 -17.94
N LEU A 188 -19.29 -9.40 -17.61
CA LEU A 188 -19.92 -8.19 -17.14
C LEU A 188 -19.38 -7.78 -15.78
N TYR A 189 -19.17 -8.72 -14.88
CA TYR A 189 -18.51 -8.48 -13.59
C TYR A 189 -17.13 -7.83 -13.75
N LYS A 190 -16.31 -8.33 -14.68
CA LYS A 190 -14.98 -7.76 -14.96
C LYS A 190 -15.06 -6.32 -15.51
N GLN A 191 -16.05 -6.04 -16.38
CA GLN A 191 -16.27 -4.68 -16.88
C GLN A 191 -16.67 -3.72 -15.74
N ILE A 192 -17.61 -4.11 -14.89
CA ILE A 192 -18.05 -3.35 -13.71
C ILE A 192 -16.87 -3.07 -12.77
N TRP A 193 -16.06 -4.09 -12.49
CA TRP A 193 -14.88 -3.95 -11.66
C TRP A 193 -13.89 -2.94 -12.22
N ASN A 194 -13.53 -3.07 -13.51
CA ASN A 194 -12.59 -2.16 -14.17
C ASN A 194 -13.10 -0.72 -14.19
N LEU A 195 -14.39 -0.53 -14.44
CA LEU A 195 -15.00 0.81 -14.46
C LEU A 195 -15.01 1.43 -13.08
N ARG A 196 -15.30 0.68 -12.03
CA ARG A 196 -15.20 1.13 -10.64
C ARG A 196 -13.79 1.60 -10.28
N GLU A 197 -12.77 0.80 -10.62
CA GLU A 197 -11.37 1.16 -10.37
C GLU A 197 -10.99 2.45 -11.13
N LYS A 198 -11.42 2.57 -12.38
CA LYS A 198 -11.18 3.74 -13.21
C LYS A 198 -11.80 5.01 -12.61
N ILE A 199 -13.08 4.96 -12.28
CA ILE A 199 -13.80 6.10 -11.68
C ILE A 199 -13.11 6.56 -10.40
N ALA A 200 -12.75 5.62 -9.51
CA ALA A 200 -12.08 5.95 -8.25
C ALA A 200 -10.70 6.61 -8.48
N GLN A 201 -9.92 6.10 -9.42
CA GLN A 201 -8.61 6.65 -9.76
C GLN A 201 -8.73 8.05 -10.37
N GLU A 202 -9.62 8.26 -11.34
CA GLU A 202 -9.82 9.55 -11.99
C GLU A 202 -10.34 10.61 -11.00
N TYR A 203 -11.26 10.24 -10.12
CA TYR A 203 -11.76 11.12 -9.07
C TYR A 203 -10.63 11.59 -8.15
N ILE A 204 -9.81 10.66 -7.66
CA ILE A 204 -8.70 11.00 -6.78
C ILE A 204 -7.65 11.83 -7.53
N GLN A 205 -7.31 11.45 -8.76
CA GLN A 205 -6.32 12.15 -9.57
C GLN A 205 -6.72 13.60 -9.83
N LYS A 206 -7.96 13.86 -10.25
CA LYS A 206 -8.47 15.22 -10.46
C LYS A 206 -8.42 16.08 -9.20
N ARG A 207 -8.67 15.49 -8.04
CA ARG A 207 -8.56 16.19 -6.77
C ARG A 207 -7.10 16.47 -6.38
N ILE A 208 -6.18 15.55 -6.68
CA ILE A 208 -4.74 15.79 -6.49
C ILE A 208 -4.26 16.95 -7.37
N GLU A 209 -4.72 17.05 -8.60
CA GLU A 209 -4.37 18.12 -9.53
C GLU A 209 -4.79 19.53 -9.03
N GLN A 210 -5.77 19.58 -8.12
CA GLN A 210 -6.18 20.84 -7.47
C GLN A 210 -5.26 21.26 -6.32
N LEU A 211 -4.39 20.37 -5.85
CA LEU A 211 -3.45 20.67 -4.78
C LEU A 211 -2.23 21.41 -5.31
N GLN A 212 -1.66 22.28 -4.48
CA GLN A 212 -0.41 22.97 -4.81
C GLN A 212 0.77 22.04 -4.54
N ILE A 213 1.35 21.47 -5.60
CA ILE A 213 2.51 20.58 -5.50
C ILE A 213 3.73 21.29 -6.06
N LYS A 214 4.82 21.35 -5.27
CA LYS A 214 6.12 21.89 -5.69
C LYS A 214 7.20 20.86 -5.42
N LYS A 215 8.13 20.68 -6.37
CA LYS A 215 9.36 19.89 -6.23
C LYS A 215 10.55 20.85 -6.21
N TYR A 216 11.56 20.55 -5.39
CA TYR A 216 12.76 21.36 -5.21
C TYR A 216 14.01 20.64 -5.70
#